data_3a4706c283529f5084438a99a6ef6a79
#
_entry.id   3a4706c283529f5084438a99a6ef6a79
#
_cell.length_a   1.000
_cell.length_b   1.000
_cell.length_c   1.000
_cell.angle_alpha   90.00
_cell.angle_beta   90.00
_cell.angle_gamma   90.00
#
_symmetry.space_group_name_H-M   'P 1'
#
loop_
_entity.id
_entity.type
_entity.pdbx_description
1 polymer ?
#
loop_
_entity_poly.entity_id
_entity_poly.type
_entity_poly.pdbx_seq_one_letter_code
_entity_poly.pdbx_strand_id
1 'polypeptide(L)'
;MSRSIWIIFLMGLVACGSARSVEKPTDTPEKGSVWISADESFQPIVDELLQVYHSQHPETHIQVQYKPEADCFKDLFTDSIRMVIVTRRPNLQEEKWLTDSVGGFEKSRAVARDGIAVIAHPSQRKLVWSRNELKQLLSGKFNNTLIPVVDGLKATSTVRFLIDSVLRGETPSTQLMAARTSQAVIEYVAEHPDVIGFVGVSWIGNHEDSAQREWQKRIQILRVANDKFPDYTSKPDQVNVFTSLYPLTRDITYILKEKHAGLGTGLARFMGSEVGQLIFKRAYLAPLLKDFGFRRVQLKD
;
A
#
# COMPACT_ATOMS: atom_id res chain seq x y z
N MET A 1 -67.74 14.83 64.92
CA MET A 1 -67.59 15.33 63.54
C MET A 1 -66.11 15.50 63.28
N SER A 2 -65.44 14.53 62.70
CA SER A 2 -64.01 14.57 62.47
C SER A 2 -63.79 14.51 60.91
N ARG A 3 -63.19 15.55 60.37
CA ARG A 3 -62.83 15.65 58.96
C ARG A 3 -61.41 15.19 58.80
N SER A 4 -61.24 14.01 58.20
CA SER A 4 -59.93 13.46 57.75
C SER A 4 -59.53 14.08 56.42
N ILE A 5 -58.39 14.79 56.42
CA ILE A 5 -57.76 15.37 55.22
C ILE A 5 -56.79 14.32 54.66
N TRP A 6 -57.05 13.83 53.46
CA TRP A 6 -56.14 12.98 52.70
C TRP A 6 -55.17 13.88 51.93
N ILE A 7 -53.89 13.81 52.28
CA ILE A 7 -52.81 14.41 51.49
C ILE A 7 -52.30 13.39 50.49
N ILE A 8 -52.59 13.62 49.22
CA ILE A 8 -52.05 12.81 48.12
C ILE A 8 -50.63 13.33 47.81
N PHE A 9 -49.63 12.49 48.12
CA PHE A 9 -48.23 12.77 47.81
C PHE A 9 -47.94 12.34 46.37
N LEU A 10 -47.87 13.32 45.44
CA LEU A 10 -47.55 13.07 44.03
C LEU A 10 -46.04 12.93 43.89
N MET A 11 -45.55 11.70 43.81
CA MET A 11 -44.14 11.38 43.61
C MET A 11 -43.81 11.52 42.12
N GLY A 12 -43.22 12.67 41.73
CA GLY A 12 -42.73 12.94 40.38
C GLY A 12 -41.50 12.07 40.07
N LEU A 13 -41.66 11.10 39.23
CA LEU A 13 -40.54 10.34 38.63
C LEU A 13 -39.77 11.26 37.65
N VAL A 14 -38.68 11.86 38.10
CA VAL A 14 -37.70 12.48 37.21
C VAL A 14 -36.88 11.34 36.55
N ALA A 15 -37.29 10.93 35.37
CA ALA A 15 -36.51 10.07 34.52
C ALA A 15 -35.34 10.89 33.93
N CYS A 16 -34.18 10.89 34.62
CA CYS A 16 -32.93 11.36 34.07
C CYS A 16 -32.49 10.39 32.96
N GLY A 17 -33.02 10.59 31.76
CA GLY A 17 -32.46 10.00 30.57
C GLY A 17 -31.06 10.58 30.34
N SER A 18 -30.01 9.86 30.69
CA SER A 18 -28.65 10.21 30.26
C SER A 18 -28.61 10.18 28.71
N ALA A 19 -28.84 11.33 28.09
CA ALA A 19 -28.53 11.56 26.74
C ALA A 19 -27.01 11.28 26.59
N ARG A 20 -26.64 10.11 26.04
CA ARG A 20 -25.28 9.90 25.57
C ARG A 20 -25.00 11.05 24.60
N SER A 21 -24.16 11.97 25.00
CA SER A 21 -23.64 12.99 24.12
C SER A 21 -22.93 12.25 23.00
N VAL A 22 -23.53 12.24 21.81
CA VAL A 22 -22.84 11.80 20.60
C VAL A 22 -21.69 12.79 20.41
N GLU A 23 -20.48 12.36 20.72
CA GLU A 23 -19.30 13.18 20.46
C GLU A 23 -19.35 13.61 19.00
N LYS A 24 -19.34 14.93 18.76
CA LYS A 24 -19.32 15.45 17.39
C LYS A 24 -18.03 14.98 16.72
N PRO A 25 -18.09 14.54 15.46
CA PRO A 25 -16.90 14.17 14.70
C PRO A 25 -15.87 15.30 14.75
N THR A 26 -14.61 14.97 14.99
CA THR A 26 -13.50 15.93 15.08
C THR A 26 -12.99 16.36 13.73
N ASP A 27 -13.34 15.63 12.66
CA ASP A 27 -12.88 15.82 11.29
C ASP A 27 -13.99 15.52 10.27
N THR A 28 -13.83 16.08 9.08
CA THR A 28 -14.67 15.83 7.87
C THR A 28 -13.76 15.44 6.70
N PRO A 29 -14.30 15.01 5.56
CA PRO A 29 -13.47 14.75 4.38
C PRO A 29 -12.60 15.94 3.94
N GLU A 30 -13.03 17.18 4.18
CA GLU A 30 -12.37 18.39 3.69
C GLU A 30 -11.58 19.14 4.77
N LYS A 31 -11.67 18.71 6.03
CA LYS A 31 -11.08 19.44 7.16
C LYS A 31 -10.74 18.55 8.34
N GLY A 32 -9.63 18.85 9.02
CA GLY A 32 -9.22 18.21 10.26
C GLY A 32 -7.82 17.61 10.19
N SER A 33 -7.47 16.82 11.21
CA SER A 33 -6.16 16.18 11.32
C SER A 33 -6.32 14.71 11.70
N VAL A 34 -5.62 13.84 10.99
CA VAL A 34 -5.59 12.39 11.25
C VAL A 34 -4.20 11.81 11.02
N TRP A 35 -3.93 10.70 11.71
CA TRP A 35 -2.77 9.85 11.45
C TRP A 35 -3.18 8.64 10.63
N ILE A 36 -2.33 8.31 9.67
CA ILE A 36 -2.40 7.05 8.91
C ILE A 36 -1.04 6.36 8.98
N SER A 37 -0.99 5.07 8.70
CA SER A 37 0.27 4.38 8.46
C SER A 37 0.28 3.71 7.09
N ALA A 38 1.43 3.65 6.48
CA ALA A 38 1.61 3.06 5.17
C ALA A 38 2.87 2.20 5.12
N ASP A 39 2.82 1.11 4.38
CA ASP A 39 4.03 0.35 4.09
C ASP A 39 5.05 1.26 3.38
N GLU A 40 6.28 1.23 3.85
CA GLU A 40 7.39 2.07 3.36
C GLU A 40 7.59 1.91 1.85
N SER A 41 7.34 0.72 1.31
CA SER A 41 7.44 0.46 -0.13
C SER A 41 6.54 1.37 -0.98
N PHE A 42 5.53 2.02 -0.39
CA PHE A 42 4.58 2.90 -1.09
C PHE A 42 4.79 4.39 -0.79
N GLN A 43 5.86 4.76 -0.08
CA GLN A 43 6.09 6.15 0.30
C GLN A 43 5.95 7.13 -0.88
N PRO A 44 6.61 6.96 -2.04
CA PRO A 44 6.54 7.95 -3.12
C PRO A 44 5.11 8.19 -3.61
N ILE A 45 4.32 7.14 -3.79
CA ILE A 45 2.95 7.28 -4.29
C ILE A 45 1.99 7.83 -3.22
N VAL A 46 2.19 7.51 -1.96
CA VAL A 46 1.36 8.04 -0.87
C VAL A 46 1.63 9.52 -0.69
N ASP A 47 2.90 9.96 -0.72
CA ASP A 47 3.28 11.37 -0.63
C ASP A 47 2.65 12.18 -1.78
N GLU A 48 2.68 11.67 -3.02
CA GLU A 48 2.07 12.32 -4.18
C GLU A 48 0.54 12.43 -4.05
N LEU A 49 -0.13 11.38 -3.60
CA LEU A 49 -1.58 11.38 -3.34
C LEU A 49 -1.95 12.43 -2.29
N LEU A 50 -1.19 12.50 -1.20
CA LEU A 50 -1.46 13.45 -0.11
C LEU A 50 -1.17 14.89 -0.52
N GLN A 51 -0.13 15.13 -1.30
CA GLN A 51 0.19 16.45 -1.82
C GLN A 51 -0.98 16.99 -2.67
N VAL A 52 -1.51 16.18 -3.59
CA VAL A 52 -2.64 16.58 -4.44
C VAL A 52 -3.92 16.71 -3.61
N TYR A 53 -4.20 15.78 -2.69
CA TYR A 53 -5.36 15.86 -1.81
C TYR A 53 -5.35 17.14 -0.98
N HIS A 54 -4.23 17.47 -0.32
CA HIS A 54 -4.08 18.69 0.45
C HIS A 54 -4.23 19.96 -0.40
N SER A 55 -3.74 19.96 -1.65
CA SER A 55 -3.92 21.10 -2.55
C SER A 55 -5.38 21.39 -2.87
N GLN A 56 -6.23 20.35 -2.91
CA GLN A 56 -7.68 20.46 -3.11
C GLN A 56 -8.44 20.76 -1.81
N HIS A 57 -7.88 20.37 -0.66
CA HIS A 57 -8.47 20.51 0.66
C HIS A 57 -7.47 21.11 1.66
N PRO A 58 -7.19 22.44 1.60
CA PRO A 58 -6.11 23.05 2.37
C PRO A 58 -6.27 23.00 3.90
N GLU A 59 -7.50 22.77 4.40
CA GLU A 59 -7.76 22.64 5.85
C GLU A 59 -7.54 21.19 6.36
N THR A 60 -6.93 20.33 5.57
CA THR A 60 -6.66 18.93 5.94
C THR A 60 -5.20 18.74 6.34
N HIS A 61 -4.96 17.94 7.38
CA HIS A 61 -3.62 17.57 7.86
C HIS A 61 -3.57 16.05 8.05
N ILE A 62 -3.09 15.32 7.02
CA ILE A 62 -2.89 13.88 7.09
C ILE A 62 -1.42 13.61 7.35
N GLN A 63 -1.11 13.05 8.51
CA GLN A 63 0.25 12.67 8.91
C GLN A 63 0.45 11.18 8.67
N VAL A 64 1.56 10.81 8.01
CA VAL A 64 1.86 9.42 7.66
C VAL A 64 3.00 8.88 8.50
N GLN A 65 2.84 7.67 9.00
CA GLN A 65 3.92 6.87 9.56
C GLN A 65 4.30 5.79 8.55
N TYR A 66 5.43 5.96 7.87
CA TYR A 66 5.99 4.92 7.01
C TYR A 66 6.73 3.88 7.84
N LYS A 67 6.34 2.63 7.69
CA LYS A 67 6.87 1.50 8.46
C LYS A 67 6.66 0.17 7.71
N PRO A 68 7.29 -0.92 8.15
CA PRO A 68 7.03 -2.24 7.58
C PRO A 68 5.55 -2.64 7.66
N GLU A 69 5.03 -3.32 6.64
CA GLU A 69 3.63 -3.73 6.55
C GLU A 69 3.11 -4.44 7.81
N ALA A 70 3.94 -5.31 8.42
CA ALA A 70 3.59 -6.00 9.65
C ALA A 70 3.32 -5.04 10.83
N ASP A 71 4.01 -3.91 10.89
CA ASP A 71 3.79 -2.89 11.91
C ASP A 71 2.56 -2.02 11.56
N CYS A 72 2.28 -1.77 10.27
CA CYS A 72 1.02 -1.12 9.86
C CYS A 72 -0.21 -1.92 10.31
N PHE A 73 -0.17 -3.27 10.23
CA PHE A 73 -1.29 -4.09 10.72
C PHE A 73 -1.49 -3.99 12.23
N LYS A 74 -0.42 -3.80 13.02
CA LYS A 74 -0.55 -3.55 14.47
C LYS A 74 -1.26 -2.21 14.75
N ASP A 75 -1.09 -1.23 13.89
CA ASP A 75 -1.72 0.08 14.01
C ASP A 75 -3.25 0.04 13.81
N LEU A 76 -3.80 -1.00 13.19
CA LEU A 76 -5.25 -1.20 13.15
C LEU A 76 -5.86 -1.26 14.56
N PHE A 77 -5.10 -1.73 15.55
CA PHE A 77 -5.53 -1.86 16.95
C PHE A 77 -5.25 -0.62 17.79
N THR A 78 -4.69 0.45 17.21
CA THR A 78 -4.43 1.73 17.91
C THR A 78 -5.48 2.77 17.55
N ASP A 79 -6.00 3.51 18.51
CA ASP A 79 -7.08 4.49 18.29
C ASP A 79 -6.64 5.70 17.46
N SER A 80 -5.35 6.04 17.50
CA SER A 80 -4.80 7.20 16.80
C SER A 80 -4.72 7.04 15.29
N ILE A 81 -4.61 5.80 14.76
CA ILE A 81 -4.48 5.54 13.33
C ILE A 81 -5.85 5.29 12.69
N ARG A 82 -6.18 6.08 11.67
CA ARG A 82 -7.47 6.03 10.96
C ARG A 82 -7.48 5.15 9.73
N MET A 83 -6.34 4.98 9.10
CA MET A 83 -6.19 4.17 7.89
C MET A 83 -4.82 3.53 7.85
N VAL A 84 -4.75 2.33 7.30
CA VAL A 84 -3.46 1.74 6.90
C VAL A 84 -3.46 1.44 5.40
N ILE A 85 -2.30 1.63 4.75
CA ILE A 85 -2.09 1.35 3.32
C ILE A 85 -1.06 0.23 3.20
N VAL A 86 -1.51 -0.92 2.71
CA VAL A 86 -0.82 -2.21 2.75
C VAL A 86 -1.10 -3.02 1.48
N THR A 87 -0.61 -4.28 1.38
CA THR A 87 -0.82 -5.11 0.18
C THR A 87 -1.76 -6.29 0.39
N ARG A 88 -2.09 -6.65 1.62
CA ARG A 88 -3.04 -7.72 1.89
C ARG A 88 -4.33 -7.20 2.51
N ARG A 89 -5.38 -7.95 2.37
CA ARG A 89 -6.61 -7.72 3.13
C ARG A 89 -6.45 -8.15 4.58
N PRO A 90 -7.31 -7.64 5.49
CA PRO A 90 -7.39 -8.17 6.84
C PRO A 90 -7.65 -9.68 6.82
N ASN A 91 -7.10 -10.40 7.78
CA ASN A 91 -7.50 -11.79 8.04
C ASN A 91 -8.82 -11.84 8.82
N LEU A 92 -9.40 -13.03 8.99
CA LEU A 92 -10.69 -13.20 9.66
C LEU A 92 -10.77 -12.62 11.08
N GLN A 93 -9.66 -12.66 11.84
CA GLN A 93 -9.60 -12.08 13.19
C GLN A 93 -9.55 -10.55 13.14
N GLU A 94 -8.77 -10.00 12.22
CA GLU A 94 -8.67 -8.57 11.98
C GLU A 94 -10.00 -8.01 11.44
N GLU A 95 -10.67 -8.71 10.52
CA GLU A 95 -12.00 -8.35 10.01
C GLU A 95 -13.03 -8.32 11.12
N LYS A 96 -13.06 -9.37 11.96
CA LYS A 96 -13.96 -9.43 13.09
C LYS A 96 -13.72 -8.26 14.04
N TRP A 97 -12.47 -7.99 14.39
CA TRP A 97 -12.14 -6.87 15.27
C TRP A 97 -12.55 -5.52 14.65
N LEU A 98 -12.30 -5.32 13.36
CA LEU A 98 -12.72 -4.10 12.64
C LEU A 98 -14.24 -3.94 12.66
N THR A 99 -14.98 -5.01 12.42
CA THR A 99 -16.45 -5.01 12.44
C THR A 99 -16.97 -4.65 13.83
N ASP A 100 -16.44 -5.29 14.87
CA ASP A 100 -16.86 -5.07 16.26
C ASP A 100 -16.49 -3.66 16.75
N SER A 101 -15.32 -3.13 16.34
CA SER A 101 -14.78 -1.84 16.82
C SER A 101 -15.32 -0.64 16.05
N VAL A 102 -15.55 -0.78 14.76
CA VAL A 102 -15.92 0.32 13.84
C VAL A 102 -17.42 0.33 13.51
N GLY A 103 -18.13 -0.76 13.81
CA GLY A 103 -19.57 -0.85 13.65
C GLY A 103 -20.00 -0.91 12.18
N GLY A 104 -19.70 -1.99 11.47
CA GLY A 104 -20.22 -2.24 10.13
C GLY A 104 -19.15 -2.50 9.07
N PHE A 105 -19.56 -2.63 7.86
CA PHE A 105 -18.94 -3.17 6.66
C PHE A 105 -17.43 -2.98 6.52
N GLU A 106 -16.77 -4.01 5.98
CA GLU A 106 -15.39 -4.00 5.54
C GLU A 106 -15.10 -2.73 4.73
N LYS A 107 -14.31 -1.84 5.31
CA LYS A 107 -13.84 -0.62 4.65
C LYS A 107 -12.43 -0.83 4.11
N SER A 108 -12.18 -1.94 3.44
CA SER A 108 -10.92 -2.21 2.75
C SER A 108 -11.14 -2.34 1.25
N ARG A 109 -10.21 -1.77 0.47
CA ARG A 109 -10.31 -1.83 -0.99
C ARG A 109 -8.94 -1.72 -1.64
N ALA A 110 -8.69 -2.58 -2.62
CA ALA A 110 -7.57 -2.43 -3.53
C ALA A 110 -7.82 -1.23 -4.47
N VAL A 111 -6.85 -0.33 -4.57
CA VAL A 111 -6.96 0.91 -5.37
C VAL A 111 -6.04 0.92 -6.57
N ALA A 112 -4.91 0.21 -6.48
CA ALA A 112 -3.96 0.07 -7.58
C ALA A 112 -3.22 -1.27 -7.46
N ARG A 113 -2.54 -1.67 -8.53
CA ARG A 113 -1.63 -2.82 -8.52
C ARG A 113 -0.21 -2.35 -8.78
N ASP A 114 0.72 -2.82 -7.95
CA ASP A 114 2.14 -2.58 -8.03
C ASP A 114 2.87 -3.80 -8.59
N GLY A 115 4.02 -3.58 -9.21
CA GLY A 115 4.97 -4.62 -9.60
C GLY A 115 6.22 -4.55 -8.74
N ILE A 116 6.71 -5.68 -8.25
CA ILE A 116 8.03 -5.72 -7.62
C ILE A 116 9.08 -5.87 -8.71
N ALA A 117 9.81 -4.79 -8.98
CA ALA A 117 10.88 -4.79 -9.95
C ALA A 117 12.10 -5.56 -9.42
N VAL A 118 12.67 -6.39 -10.27
CA VAL A 118 13.98 -7.00 -10.08
C VAL A 118 15.00 -6.07 -10.71
N ILE A 119 15.91 -5.51 -9.93
CA ILE A 119 16.89 -4.52 -10.38
C ILE A 119 18.31 -5.03 -10.19
N ALA A 120 19.21 -4.56 -11.05
CA ALA A 120 20.63 -4.90 -11.01
C ALA A 120 21.49 -3.73 -11.46
N HIS A 121 22.77 -3.81 -11.17
CA HIS A 121 23.76 -2.90 -11.75
C HIS A 121 23.77 -3.00 -13.28
N PRO A 122 24.02 -1.93 -14.06
CA PRO A 122 24.01 -1.95 -15.54
C PRO A 122 24.97 -2.95 -16.18
N SER A 123 26.03 -3.36 -15.48
CA SER A 123 26.96 -4.39 -15.97
C SER A 123 26.43 -5.82 -15.89
N GLN A 124 25.27 -6.05 -15.26
CA GLN A 124 24.70 -7.40 -15.15
C GLN A 124 24.30 -7.93 -16.52
N ARG A 125 24.81 -9.11 -16.87
CA ARG A 125 24.59 -9.73 -18.18
C ARG A 125 23.35 -10.62 -18.25
N LYS A 126 22.93 -11.21 -17.12
CA LYS A 126 21.71 -12.01 -17.04
C LYS A 126 20.50 -11.09 -16.91
N LEU A 127 19.81 -10.87 -18.02
CA LEU A 127 18.71 -9.89 -18.11
C LEU A 127 17.33 -10.53 -17.91
N VAL A 128 17.22 -11.84 -17.98
CA VAL A 128 15.95 -12.57 -17.86
C VAL A 128 16.04 -13.57 -16.72
N TRP A 129 15.01 -13.57 -15.89
CA TRP A 129 14.88 -14.44 -14.73
C TRP A 129 13.54 -15.17 -14.75
N SER A 130 13.53 -16.44 -14.43
CA SER A 130 12.32 -17.17 -14.08
C SER A 130 12.03 -17.03 -12.59
N ARG A 131 10.78 -17.25 -12.17
CA ARG A 131 10.43 -17.30 -10.75
C ARG A 131 11.24 -18.36 -9.99
N ASN A 132 11.53 -19.51 -10.64
CA ASN A 132 12.32 -20.56 -10.03
C ASN A 132 13.78 -20.13 -9.80
N GLU A 133 14.40 -19.41 -10.73
CA GLU A 133 15.75 -18.87 -10.54
C GLU A 133 15.77 -17.81 -9.44
N LEU A 134 14.75 -16.94 -9.36
CA LEU A 134 14.60 -15.99 -8.25
C LEU A 134 14.43 -16.73 -6.91
N LYS A 135 13.68 -17.82 -6.89
CA LYS A 135 13.54 -18.68 -5.72
C LYS A 135 14.89 -19.27 -5.30
N GLN A 136 15.66 -19.79 -6.25
CA GLN A 136 17.01 -20.32 -5.99
C GLN A 136 17.95 -19.23 -5.47
N LEU A 137 17.91 -18.02 -6.03
CA LEU A 137 18.68 -16.88 -5.56
C LEU A 137 18.33 -16.54 -4.11
N LEU A 138 17.04 -16.38 -3.82
CA LEU A 138 16.56 -16.00 -2.49
C LEU A 138 16.79 -17.10 -1.43
N SER A 139 16.83 -18.37 -1.82
CA SER A 139 17.13 -19.51 -0.93
C SER A 139 18.62 -19.88 -0.86
N GLY A 140 19.50 -19.17 -1.59
CA GLY A 140 20.94 -19.44 -1.60
C GLY A 140 21.34 -20.70 -2.39
N LYS A 141 20.44 -21.20 -3.25
CA LYS A 141 20.68 -22.39 -4.08
C LYS A 141 21.09 -22.04 -5.52
N PHE A 142 21.12 -20.75 -5.86
CA PHE A 142 21.56 -20.29 -7.17
C PHE A 142 23.08 -20.40 -7.26
N ASN A 143 23.54 -21.08 -8.30
CA ASN A 143 24.98 -21.41 -8.45
C ASN A 143 25.79 -20.22 -8.98
N ASN A 144 25.86 -19.11 -8.21
CA ASN A 144 26.71 -17.96 -8.49
C ASN A 144 26.95 -17.12 -7.23
N THR A 145 27.68 -16.01 -7.38
CA THR A 145 28.05 -15.07 -6.29
C THR A 145 27.08 -13.93 -6.10
N LEU A 146 25.88 -13.98 -6.75
CA LEU A 146 24.91 -12.89 -6.65
C LEU A 146 24.25 -12.84 -5.29
N ILE A 147 24.14 -11.62 -4.73
CA ILE A 147 23.59 -11.34 -3.41
C ILE A 147 22.21 -10.71 -3.59
N PRO A 148 21.13 -11.34 -3.10
CA PRO A 148 19.81 -10.70 -3.10
C PRO A 148 19.71 -9.65 -2.01
N VAL A 149 19.13 -8.47 -2.34
CA VAL A 149 18.90 -7.36 -1.42
C VAL A 149 17.44 -6.92 -1.47
N VAL A 150 16.83 -6.76 -0.31
CA VAL A 150 15.44 -6.34 -0.12
C VAL A 150 15.35 -5.13 0.80
N ASP A 151 14.22 -4.43 0.76
CA ASP A 151 13.90 -3.35 1.69
C ASP A 151 13.48 -3.90 3.07
N GLY A 152 13.87 -3.20 4.12
CA GLY A 152 13.42 -3.44 5.48
C GLY A 152 14.11 -4.57 6.23
N LEU A 153 14.46 -4.29 7.48
CA LEU A 153 14.95 -5.26 8.46
C LEU A 153 13.83 -6.16 9.03
N LYS A 154 12.57 -5.79 8.81
CA LYS A 154 11.35 -6.49 9.19
C LYS A 154 10.52 -6.77 7.93
N ALA A 155 9.44 -7.53 8.07
CA ALA A 155 8.56 -7.89 6.97
C ALA A 155 7.82 -6.66 6.39
N THR A 156 8.44 -6.00 5.42
CA THR A 156 7.78 -5.10 4.48
C THR A 156 6.87 -5.91 3.57
N SER A 157 6.01 -5.26 2.82
CA SER A 157 5.17 -5.95 1.84
C SER A 157 6.00 -6.61 0.72
N THR A 158 7.16 -6.04 0.36
CA THR A 158 8.11 -6.65 -0.60
C THR A 158 8.66 -7.95 -0.04
N VAL A 159 9.21 -7.93 1.17
CA VAL A 159 9.77 -9.12 1.83
C VAL A 159 8.70 -10.20 2.00
N ARG A 160 7.50 -9.83 2.50
CA ARG A 160 6.39 -10.77 2.66
C ARG A 160 6.00 -11.40 1.32
N PHE A 161 5.86 -10.60 0.26
CA PHE A 161 5.54 -11.13 -1.07
C PHE A 161 6.59 -12.14 -1.56
N LEU A 162 7.88 -11.84 -1.38
CA LEU A 162 8.95 -12.75 -1.80
C LEU A 162 8.94 -14.05 -0.99
N ILE A 163 8.67 -13.99 0.31
CA ILE A 163 8.54 -15.18 1.16
C ILE A 163 7.31 -16.02 0.72
N ASP A 164 6.13 -15.41 0.61
CA ASP A 164 4.87 -16.11 0.39
C ASP A 164 4.75 -16.60 -1.06
N SER A 165 5.13 -15.75 -2.03
CA SER A 165 4.83 -15.98 -3.45
C SER A 165 6.00 -16.55 -4.24
N VAL A 166 7.26 -16.26 -3.85
CA VAL A 166 8.45 -16.75 -4.55
C VAL A 166 9.08 -17.93 -3.82
N LEU A 167 9.43 -17.77 -2.54
CA LEU A 167 10.04 -18.86 -1.74
C LEU A 167 9.05 -20.00 -1.46
N ARG A 168 7.77 -19.68 -1.22
CA ARG A 168 6.69 -20.67 -1.02
C ARG A 168 7.06 -21.74 0.02
N GLY A 169 7.46 -21.30 1.21
CA GLY A 169 7.82 -22.17 2.32
C GLY A 169 9.29 -22.58 2.39
N GLU A 170 10.12 -22.21 1.42
CA GLU A 170 11.57 -22.35 1.57
C GLU A 170 12.13 -21.26 2.48
N THR A 171 13.16 -21.61 3.26
CA THR A 171 13.84 -20.66 4.12
C THR A 171 14.69 -19.69 3.29
N PRO A 172 14.61 -18.38 3.58
CA PRO A 172 15.51 -17.40 2.96
C PRO A 172 16.99 -17.74 3.27
N SER A 173 17.85 -17.44 2.29
CA SER A 173 19.29 -17.56 2.43
C SER A 173 19.82 -16.65 3.53
N THR A 174 20.87 -17.08 4.22
CA THR A 174 21.67 -16.23 5.12
C THR A 174 22.41 -15.11 4.38
N GLN A 175 22.55 -15.22 3.05
CA GLN A 175 23.11 -14.18 2.18
C GLN A 175 22.10 -13.11 1.77
N LEU A 176 20.80 -13.32 2.06
CA LEU A 176 19.77 -12.30 1.80
C LEU A 176 20.05 -11.08 2.68
N MET A 177 20.37 -9.97 2.04
CA MET A 177 20.63 -8.70 2.72
C MET A 177 19.36 -7.85 2.79
N ALA A 178 19.23 -7.10 3.89
CA ALA A 178 18.15 -6.15 4.09
C ALA A 178 18.72 -4.73 4.21
N ALA A 179 18.34 -3.86 3.30
CA ALA A 179 18.58 -2.43 3.41
C ALA A 179 17.49 -1.77 4.30
N ARG A 180 17.73 -0.55 4.77
CA ARG A 180 16.77 0.13 5.65
C ARG A 180 15.49 0.55 4.92
N THR A 181 15.61 0.93 3.65
CA THR A 181 14.54 1.49 2.82
C THR A 181 14.67 0.99 1.39
N SER A 182 13.61 1.10 0.61
CA SER A 182 13.63 0.83 -0.84
C SER A 182 14.65 1.72 -1.58
N GLN A 183 14.80 2.98 -1.16
CA GLN A 183 15.84 3.87 -1.70
C GLN A 183 17.24 3.29 -1.47
N ALA A 184 17.53 2.83 -0.26
CA ALA A 184 18.83 2.24 0.07
C ALA A 184 19.12 0.96 -0.73
N VAL A 185 18.09 0.18 -1.10
CA VAL A 185 18.25 -0.96 -2.04
C VAL A 185 18.73 -0.45 -3.40
N ILE A 186 18.10 0.59 -3.94
CA ILE A 186 18.43 1.15 -5.27
C ILE A 186 19.87 1.67 -5.28
N GLU A 187 20.25 2.44 -4.26
CA GLU A 187 21.60 2.99 -4.13
C GLU A 187 22.65 1.87 -4.02
N TYR A 188 22.37 0.86 -3.22
CA TYR A 188 23.28 -0.28 -3.05
C TYR A 188 23.46 -1.08 -4.34
N VAL A 189 22.37 -1.35 -5.08
CA VAL A 189 22.44 -2.00 -6.41
C VAL A 189 23.22 -1.18 -7.43
N ALA A 190 23.09 0.15 -7.39
CA ALA A 190 23.81 1.04 -8.30
C ALA A 190 25.34 1.05 -8.10
N GLU A 191 25.80 0.59 -6.94
CA GLU A 191 27.22 0.60 -6.55
C GLU A 191 27.85 -0.82 -6.57
N HIS A 192 27.03 -1.88 -6.60
CA HIS A 192 27.50 -3.26 -6.44
C HIS A 192 27.05 -4.16 -7.60
N PRO A 193 27.98 -4.53 -8.52
CA PRO A 193 27.65 -5.34 -9.70
C PRO A 193 27.16 -6.77 -9.43
N ASP A 194 27.45 -7.29 -8.26
CA ASP A 194 27.10 -8.65 -7.80
C ASP A 194 25.77 -8.70 -7.01
N VAL A 195 24.99 -7.61 -7.03
CA VAL A 195 23.75 -7.49 -6.27
C VAL A 195 22.51 -7.54 -7.17
N ILE A 196 21.49 -8.25 -6.71
CA ILE A 196 20.13 -8.24 -7.28
C ILE A 196 19.18 -7.65 -6.23
N GLY A 197 18.57 -6.51 -6.55
CA GLY A 197 17.62 -5.81 -5.66
C GLY A 197 16.16 -6.06 -6.03
N PHE A 198 15.29 -5.90 -5.04
CA PHE A 198 13.83 -6.01 -5.20
C PHE A 198 13.17 -4.76 -4.60
N VAL A 199 12.46 -3.99 -5.44
CA VAL A 199 11.78 -2.74 -5.04
C VAL A 199 10.43 -2.60 -5.74
N GLY A 200 9.48 -1.89 -5.13
CA GLY A 200 8.23 -1.53 -5.80
C GLY A 200 8.46 -0.60 -6.99
N VAL A 201 7.66 -0.75 -8.05
CA VAL A 201 7.74 0.11 -9.25
C VAL A 201 7.51 1.57 -8.92
N SER A 202 6.73 1.89 -7.88
CA SER A 202 6.51 3.26 -7.41
C SER A 202 7.79 4.02 -7.08
N TRP A 203 8.89 3.33 -6.81
CA TRP A 203 10.20 3.93 -6.52
C TRP A 203 11.03 4.26 -7.77
N ILE A 204 10.77 3.58 -8.88
CA ILE A 204 11.64 3.64 -10.07
C ILE A 204 10.86 3.76 -11.39
N GLY A 205 9.53 3.77 -11.36
CA GLY A 205 8.71 3.73 -12.57
C GLY A 205 8.39 5.11 -13.14
N ASN A 206 8.37 6.16 -12.33
CA ASN A 206 7.93 7.48 -12.74
C ASN A 206 9.02 8.23 -13.53
N HIS A 207 8.85 8.29 -14.86
CA HIS A 207 9.79 9.00 -15.75
C HIS A 207 9.66 10.53 -15.67
N GLU A 208 8.64 11.06 -15.01
CA GLU A 208 8.47 12.50 -14.79
C GLU A 208 9.21 12.96 -13.52
N ASP A 209 9.44 12.05 -12.57
CA ASP A 209 10.19 12.31 -11.34
C ASP A 209 11.70 12.37 -11.63
N SER A 210 12.34 13.47 -11.23
CA SER A 210 13.78 13.70 -11.50
C SER A 210 14.68 12.72 -10.75
N ALA A 211 14.36 12.36 -9.51
CA ALA A 211 15.15 11.43 -8.71
C ALA A 211 15.05 10.02 -9.28
N GLN A 212 13.84 9.58 -9.63
CA GLN A 212 13.64 8.26 -10.24
C GLN A 212 14.34 8.14 -11.60
N ARG A 213 14.36 9.21 -12.40
CA ARG A 213 15.13 9.24 -13.66
C ARG A 213 16.64 9.08 -13.44
N GLU A 214 17.19 9.70 -12.40
CA GLU A 214 18.62 9.54 -12.07
C GLU A 214 18.91 8.10 -11.62
N TRP A 215 18.06 7.48 -10.84
CA TRP A 215 18.22 6.06 -10.50
C TRP A 215 18.14 5.16 -11.70
N GLN A 216 17.20 5.38 -12.63
CA GLN A 216 17.06 4.59 -13.85
C GLN A 216 18.32 4.63 -14.75
N LYS A 217 19.16 5.66 -14.66
CA LYS A 217 20.47 5.71 -15.35
C LYS A 217 21.53 4.84 -14.69
N ARG A 218 21.39 4.57 -13.39
CA ARG A 218 22.37 3.87 -12.56
C ARG A 218 22.06 2.41 -12.32
N ILE A 219 20.83 1.99 -12.62
CA ILE A 219 20.36 0.61 -12.48
C ILE A 219 19.72 0.12 -13.78
N GLN A 220 19.56 -1.19 -13.90
CA GLN A 220 18.73 -1.78 -14.96
C GLN A 220 17.61 -2.61 -14.34
N ILE A 221 16.41 -2.51 -14.94
CA ILE A 221 15.26 -3.34 -14.57
C ILE A 221 15.32 -4.61 -15.39
N LEU A 222 15.36 -5.74 -14.71
CA LEU A 222 15.43 -7.07 -15.30
C LEU A 222 14.05 -7.56 -15.74
N ARG A 223 14.02 -8.48 -16.69
CA ARG A 223 12.80 -9.13 -17.16
C ARG A 223 12.52 -10.38 -16.35
N VAL A 224 11.26 -10.66 -16.10
CA VAL A 224 10.83 -11.89 -15.43
C VAL A 224 9.92 -12.68 -16.36
N ALA A 225 10.16 -13.99 -16.48
CA ALA A 225 9.35 -14.89 -17.27
C ALA A 225 7.99 -15.11 -16.60
N ASN A 226 6.92 -15.14 -17.40
CA ASN A 226 5.59 -15.44 -16.90
C ASN A 226 5.47 -16.92 -16.48
N ASP A 227 4.79 -17.20 -15.38
CA ASP A 227 4.68 -18.56 -14.85
C ASP A 227 3.86 -19.50 -15.77
N LYS A 228 2.87 -18.96 -16.49
CA LYS A 228 1.99 -19.72 -17.38
C LYS A 228 2.53 -19.78 -18.82
N PHE A 229 3.26 -18.76 -19.23
CA PHE A 229 3.82 -18.59 -20.56
C PHE A 229 5.32 -18.31 -20.45
N PRO A 230 6.19 -19.34 -20.20
CA PRO A 230 7.61 -19.12 -19.87
C PRO A 230 8.40 -18.39 -20.96
N ASP A 231 7.99 -18.48 -22.20
CA ASP A 231 8.60 -17.76 -23.34
C ASP A 231 8.26 -16.26 -23.32
N TYR A 232 7.19 -15.87 -22.61
CA TYR A 232 6.83 -14.47 -22.43
C TYR A 232 7.57 -13.91 -21.25
N THR A 233 8.47 -12.97 -21.51
CA THR A 233 9.25 -12.27 -20.48
C THR A 233 8.93 -10.78 -20.49
N SER A 234 8.74 -10.18 -19.33
CA SER A 234 8.35 -8.78 -19.22
C SER A 234 9.08 -8.05 -18.11
N LYS A 235 9.12 -6.72 -18.22
CA LYS A 235 9.37 -5.79 -17.12
C LYS A 235 8.06 -5.44 -16.46
N PRO A 236 8.06 -4.87 -15.25
CA PRO A 236 6.85 -4.46 -14.53
C PRO A 236 6.27 -3.14 -15.08
N ASP A 237 6.05 -3.06 -16.41
CA ASP A 237 5.29 -1.95 -16.98
C ASP A 237 3.79 -2.08 -16.67
N GLN A 238 3.04 -0.98 -16.77
CA GLN A 238 1.64 -0.91 -16.38
C GLN A 238 0.76 -1.99 -17.01
N VAL A 239 0.94 -2.27 -18.31
CA VAL A 239 0.12 -3.26 -19.03
C VAL A 239 0.39 -4.65 -18.49
N ASN A 240 1.67 -5.01 -18.32
CA ASN A 240 2.06 -6.31 -17.81
C ASN A 240 1.67 -6.50 -16.33
N VAL A 241 1.72 -5.44 -15.53
CA VAL A 241 1.25 -5.44 -14.14
C VAL A 241 -0.27 -5.57 -14.09
N PHE A 242 -1.01 -4.79 -14.87
CA PHE A 242 -2.47 -4.83 -14.92
C PHE A 242 -2.99 -6.20 -15.34
N THR A 243 -2.44 -6.75 -16.42
CA THR A 243 -2.84 -8.05 -16.98
C THR A 243 -2.27 -9.26 -16.22
N SER A 244 -1.43 -9.03 -15.19
CA SER A 244 -0.70 -10.07 -14.46
C SER A 244 0.20 -10.94 -15.37
N LEU A 245 0.63 -10.41 -16.51
CA LEU A 245 1.66 -11.03 -17.34
C LEU A 245 3.05 -10.90 -16.71
N TYR A 246 3.29 -9.82 -15.96
CA TYR A 246 4.42 -9.73 -15.03
C TYR A 246 4.08 -10.50 -13.75
N PRO A 247 4.90 -11.50 -13.33
CA PRO A 247 4.45 -12.43 -12.28
C PRO A 247 4.62 -11.90 -10.84
N LEU A 248 5.42 -10.85 -10.63
CA LEU A 248 5.68 -10.32 -9.29
C LEU A 248 4.79 -9.08 -9.03
N THR A 249 3.47 -9.30 -8.95
CA THR A 249 2.49 -8.23 -8.75
C THR A 249 1.77 -8.35 -7.42
N ARG A 250 1.43 -7.19 -6.82
CA ARG A 250 0.68 -7.09 -5.56
C ARG A 250 -0.29 -5.91 -5.63
N ASP A 251 -1.40 -6.00 -4.93
CA ASP A 251 -2.37 -4.91 -4.90
C ASP A 251 -2.02 -3.92 -3.77
N ILE A 252 -2.24 -2.62 -4.01
CA ILE A 252 -2.20 -1.59 -2.97
C ILE A 252 -3.61 -1.47 -2.41
N THR A 253 -3.75 -1.75 -1.13
CA THR A 253 -5.04 -1.84 -0.43
C THR A 253 -5.03 -0.86 0.75
N TYR A 254 -6.07 -0.04 0.87
CA TYR A 254 -6.31 0.65 2.13
C TYR A 254 -7.24 -0.17 3.03
N ILE A 255 -7.06 -0.02 4.34
CA ILE A 255 -7.98 -0.50 5.37
C ILE A 255 -8.35 0.72 6.21
N LEU A 256 -9.62 1.10 6.19
CA LEU A 256 -10.13 2.31 6.84
C LEU A 256 -10.83 1.95 8.15
N LYS A 257 -10.46 2.64 9.22
CA LYS A 257 -11.03 2.50 10.55
C LYS A 257 -11.71 3.79 10.98
N GLU A 258 -12.90 4.05 10.44
CA GLU A 258 -13.71 5.22 10.80
C GLU A 258 -15.16 4.86 11.07
N LYS A 259 -15.72 5.45 12.14
CA LYS A 259 -17.15 5.33 12.52
C LYS A 259 -18.04 6.35 11.82
N HIS A 260 -17.46 7.40 11.26
CA HIS A 260 -18.16 8.49 10.55
C HIS A 260 -17.45 8.79 9.23
N ALA A 261 -18.04 9.60 8.38
CA ALA A 261 -17.40 10.06 7.15
C ALA A 261 -16.40 11.18 7.46
N GLY A 262 -15.23 10.81 7.95
CA GLY A 262 -14.15 11.72 8.29
C GLY A 262 -13.10 11.85 7.20
N LEU A 263 -11.92 12.34 7.57
CA LEU A 263 -10.82 12.64 6.67
C LEU A 263 -10.22 11.38 6.01
N GLY A 264 -10.20 10.24 6.72
CA GLY A 264 -9.80 8.97 6.11
C GLY A 264 -10.79 8.50 5.03
N THR A 265 -12.10 8.70 5.23
CA THR A 265 -13.12 8.46 4.19
C THR A 265 -12.91 9.38 2.99
N GLY A 266 -12.54 10.65 3.21
CA GLY A 266 -12.19 11.60 2.16
C GLY A 266 -11.03 11.10 1.32
N LEU A 267 -9.92 10.72 1.95
CA LEU A 267 -8.75 10.16 1.28
C LEU A 267 -9.08 8.86 0.53
N ALA A 268 -9.86 7.96 1.12
CA ALA A 268 -10.27 6.72 0.47
C ALA A 268 -11.08 6.98 -0.83
N ARG A 269 -12.01 7.94 -0.80
CA ARG A 269 -12.77 8.39 -1.98
C ARG A 269 -11.86 9.04 -3.02
N PHE A 270 -10.92 9.86 -2.57
CA PHE A 270 -9.95 10.51 -3.45
C PHE A 270 -9.08 9.49 -4.18
N MET A 271 -8.52 8.49 -3.50
CA MET A 271 -7.78 7.41 -4.14
C MET A 271 -8.60 6.66 -5.20
N GLY A 272 -9.92 6.54 -5.02
CA GLY A 272 -10.84 5.93 -5.98
C GLY A 272 -11.37 6.88 -7.06
N SER A 273 -11.13 8.18 -6.94
CA SER A 273 -11.56 9.19 -7.92
C SER A 273 -10.73 9.12 -9.20
N GLU A 274 -11.18 9.84 -10.24
CA GLU A 274 -10.41 9.96 -11.49
C GLU A 274 -9.03 10.56 -11.25
N VAL A 275 -8.93 11.60 -10.43
CA VAL A 275 -7.67 12.27 -10.09
C VAL A 275 -6.73 11.32 -9.37
N GLY A 276 -7.20 10.65 -8.31
CA GLY A 276 -6.38 9.68 -7.57
C GLY A 276 -5.91 8.51 -8.44
N GLN A 277 -6.78 8.01 -9.31
CA GLN A 277 -6.42 6.92 -10.23
C GLN A 277 -5.43 7.39 -11.33
N LEU A 278 -5.49 8.65 -11.76
CA LEU A 278 -4.48 9.24 -12.66
C LEU A 278 -3.11 9.36 -11.97
N ILE A 279 -3.07 9.69 -10.68
CA ILE A 279 -1.82 9.74 -9.92
C ILE A 279 -1.18 8.33 -9.90
N PHE A 280 -1.94 7.28 -9.57
CA PHE A 280 -1.42 5.91 -9.67
C PHE A 280 -0.89 5.59 -11.07
N LYS A 281 -1.62 6.01 -12.11
CA LYS A 281 -1.18 5.79 -13.51
C LYS A 281 0.12 6.50 -13.82
N ARG A 282 0.31 7.75 -13.38
CA ARG A 282 1.55 8.52 -13.59
C ARG A 282 2.74 7.92 -12.85
N ALA A 283 2.51 7.36 -11.67
CA ALA A 283 3.52 6.62 -10.91
C ALA A 283 3.81 5.21 -11.47
N TYR A 284 3.36 4.89 -12.68
CA TYR A 284 3.51 3.59 -13.36
C TYR A 284 2.88 2.40 -12.64
N LEU A 285 1.98 2.67 -11.71
CA LEU A 285 1.13 1.65 -11.09
C LEU A 285 -0.10 1.40 -11.97
N ALA A 286 -0.71 0.22 -11.86
CA ALA A 286 -1.92 -0.10 -12.60
C ALA A 286 -3.17 0.30 -11.80
N PRO A 287 -3.94 1.33 -12.22
CA PRO A 287 -5.18 1.71 -11.55
C PRO A 287 -6.21 0.57 -11.60
N LEU A 288 -6.95 0.35 -10.50
CA LEU A 288 -7.94 -0.74 -10.41
C LEU A 288 -9.40 -0.25 -10.40
N LEU A 289 -9.64 1.04 -10.20
CA LEU A 289 -10.99 1.57 -9.99
C LEU A 289 -11.51 2.42 -11.13
N LYS A 290 -10.68 2.77 -12.11
CA LYS A 290 -11.05 3.48 -13.32
C LYS A 290 -10.36 2.85 -14.52
N ASP A 291 -11.10 2.61 -15.56
CA ASP A 291 -10.57 2.20 -16.84
C ASP A 291 -10.22 3.46 -17.66
N PHE A 292 -8.93 3.68 -17.83
CA PHE A 292 -8.43 4.72 -18.73
C PHE A 292 -8.18 4.11 -20.12
N GLY A 293 -9.20 3.47 -20.69
CA GLY A 293 -9.13 2.84 -22.00
C GLY A 293 -8.47 3.72 -23.06
N PHE A 294 -7.70 3.13 -23.94
CA PHE A 294 -7.11 3.82 -25.09
C PHE A 294 -8.25 4.26 -26.02
N ARG A 295 -8.56 5.55 -26.07
CA ARG A 295 -9.42 6.11 -27.11
C ARG A 295 -8.64 6.06 -28.44
N ARG A 296 -9.10 5.27 -29.40
CA ARG A 296 -8.65 5.40 -30.79
C ARG A 296 -9.13 6.78 -31.27
N VAL A 297 -8.23 7.73 -31.38
CA VAL A 297 -8.49 8.99 -32.07
C VAL A 297 -8.29 8.70 -33.55
N GLN A 298 -9.38 8.72 -34.31
CA GLN A 298 -9.27 8.83 -35.78
C GLN A 298 -9.03 10.33 -36.06
N LEU A 299 -7.80 10.65 -36.44
CA LEU A 299 -7.54 11.95 -37.08
C LEU A 299 -8.23 11.89 -38.44
N LYS A 300 -9.25 12.74 -38.63
CA LYS A 300 -9.80 12.99 -39.95
C LYS A 300 -8.81 13.90 -40.68
N ASP A 301 -8.36 13.45 -41.84
CA ASP A 301 -7.62 14.25 -42.82
C ASP A 301 -8.41 15.47 -43.23
#